data_56bb78765d1c0ceda486d57b36ced3eb
#
_entry.id   56bb78765d1c0ceda486d57b36ced3eb
#
_cell.length_a   1.000
_cell.length_b   1.000
_cell.length_c   1.000
_cell.angle_alpha   90.00
_cell.angle_beta   90.00
_cell.angle_gamma   90.00
#
_symmetry.space_group_name_H-M   'P 1'
#
loop_
_entity.id
_entity.type
_entity.pdbx_description
1 polymer ?
#
loop_
_entity_poly.entity_id
_entity_poly.type
_entity_poly.pdbx_seq_one_letter_code
_entity_poly.pdbx_strand_id
1 'polypeptide(L)'
;MFSCILAKALTRDKRKAIIINADMNVPMLPVWLPEQIIQTNTSIGQVLSSVEIDTSLVASHVTVLKNYPFIGMMGYAAGENPLSYPEVKYTMVLQLIHAAAKLVDFVILDCSTSMTNVFTPAAIEAGDVVIRILTPDLKGINYLKAHQPLLVDERFRFSEHMTF
;
A
#
# COMPACT_ATOMS: atom_id res chain seq x y z
N MET A 1 0.75 -11.46 -0.61
CA MET A 1 1.80 -12.41 -0.17
C MET A 1 3.22 -11.97 -0.57
N PHE A 2 3.44 -11.47 -1.77
CA PHE A 2 4.76 -10.97 -2.21
C PHE A 2 5.30 -9.84 -1.29
N SER A 3 4.48 -8.86 -0.95
CA SER A 3 4.82 -7.73 -0.07
C SER A 3 5.37 -8.17 1.30
N CYS A 4 4.80 -9.24 1.88
CA CYS A 4 5.28 -9.78 3.15
C CYS A 4 6.65 -10.46 3.01
N ILE A 5 6.90 -11.17 1.90
CA ILE A 5 8.20 -11.79 1.62
C ILE A 5 9.26 -10.72 1.39
N LEU A 6 8.91 -9.68 0.64
CA LEU A 6 9.77 -8.53 0.38
C LEU A 6 10.13 -7.81 1.69
N ALA A 7 9.12 -7.48 2.52
CA ALA A 7 9.35 -6.85 3.83
C ALA A 7 10.31 -7.68 4.70
N LYS A 8 10.08 -8.99 4.77
CA LYS A 8 10.95 -9.90 5.53
C LYS A 8 12.39 -9.91 5.00
N ALA A 9 12.59 -9.80 3.70
CA ALA A 9 13.94 -9.74 3.11
C ALA A 9 14.62 -8.39 3.42
N LEU A 10 13.89 -7.28 3.31
CA LEU A 10 14.42 -5.93 3.53
C LEU A 10 14.74 -5.63 5.00
N THR A 11 14.08 -6.31 5.94
CA THR A 11 14.26 -6.05 7.39
C THR A 11 15.33 -6.93 8.06
N ARG A 12 16.10 -7.71 7.29
CA ARG A 12 17.11 -8.63 7.84
C ARG A 12 18.17 -7.92 8.69
N ASP A 13 18.58 -6.72 8.32
CA ASP A 13 19.60 -5.93 9.01
C ASP A 13 19.02 -4.98 10.06
N LYS A 14 17.90 -5.36 10.69
CA LYS A 14 17.15 -4.54 11.66
C LYS A 14 16.59 -3.24 11.08
N ARG A 15 16.52 -3.11 9.76
CA ARG A 15 15.80 -2.01 9.10
C ARG A 15 14.31 -2.17 9.32
N LYS A 16 13.60 -1.05 9.33
CA LYS A 16 12.16 -1.03 9.57
C LYS A 16 11.39 -0.93 8.25
N ALA A 17 10.29 -1.64 8.17
CA ALA A 17 9.37 -1.55 7.03
C ALA A 17 7.92 -1.39 7.48
N ILE A 18 7.13 -0.64 6.71
CA ILE A 18 5.67 -0.62 6.80
C ILE A 18 5.10 -1.16 5.50
N ILE A 19 4.19 -2.13 5.59
CA ILE A 19 3.37 -2.59 4.48
C ILE A 19 2.02 -1.87 4.56
N ILE A 20 1.66 -1.15 3.51
CA ILE A 20 0.36 -0.48 3.38
C ILE A 20 -0.45 -1.24 2.33
N ASN A 21 -1.46 -2.01 2.77
CA ASN A 21 -2.40 -2.65 1.87
C ASN A 21 -3.52 -1.67 1.51
N ALA A 22 -3.54 -1.26 0.25
CA ALA A 22 -4.40 -0.21 -0.27
C ALA A 22 -5.62 -0.73 -1.03
N ASP A 23 -5.87 -2.04 -1.04
CA ASP A 23 -7.03 -2.62 -1.71
C ASP A 23 -8.27 -2.56 -0.80
N MET A 24 -9.14 -1.57 -1.06
CA MET A 24 -10.40 -1.39 -0.34
C MET A 24 -11.48 -2.39 -0.79
N ASN A 25 -11.37 -2.94 -2.00
CA ASN A 25 -12.34 -3.93 -2.49
C ASN A 25 -12.14 -5.29 -1.83
N VAL A 26 -10.88 -5.60 -1.50
CA VAL A 26 -10.52 -6.85 -0.82
C VAL A 26 -9.57 -6.54 0.33
N PRO A 27 -10.06 -6.05 1.49
CA PRO A 27 -9.23 -5.77 2.65
C PRO A 27 -8.46 -7.01 3.11
N MET A 28 -7.13 -6.97 2.96
CA MET A 28 -6.28 -8.12 3.30
C MET A 28 -5.73 -8.10 4.71
N LEU A 29 -5.77 -6.94 5.39
CA LEU A 29 -5.28 -6.84 6.77
C LEU A 29 -5.95 -7.85 7.71
N PRO A 30 -7.29 -8.03 7.68
CA PRO A 30 -7.99 -9.04 8.48
C PRO A 30 -7.56 -10.48 8.17
N VAL A 31 -7.16 -10.75 6.94
CA VAL A 31 -6.71 -12.10 6.52
C VAL A 31 -5.28 -12.37 7.01
N TRP A 32 -4.43 -11.35 6.97
CA TRP A 32 -3.03 -11.50 7.39
C TRP A 32 -2.83 -11.48 8.90
N LEU A 33 -3.72 -10.79 9.64
CA LEU A 33 -3.64 -10.57 11.08
C LEU A 33 -4.96 -10.92 11.79
N PRO A 34 -5.47 -12.15 11.68
CA PRO A 34 -6.81 -12.49 12.19
C PRO A 34 -6.95 -12.31 13.71
N GLU A 35 -5.87 -12.48 14.47
CA GLU A 35 -5.88 -12.39 15.94
C GLU A 35 -5.61 -10.97 16.48
N GLN A 36 -5.05 -10.08 15.66
CA GLN A 36 -4.63 -8.73 16.09
C GLN A 36 -5.64 -7.63 15.74
N ILE A 37 -6.68 -7.96 15.01
CA ILE A 37 -7.65 -7.02 14.43
C ILE A 37 -8.70 -6.51 15.41
N ILE A 38 -8.61 -6.84 16.65
CA ILE A 38 -9.58 -6.43 17.66
C ILE A 38 -9.47 -4.92 18.02
N GLN A 39 -8.46 -4.23 17.54
CA GLN A 39 -8.39 -2.78 17.69
C GLN A 39 -9.06 -2.11 16.49
N THR A 40 -10.30 -1.71 16.68
CA THR A 40 -11.18 -1.06 15.70
C THR A 40 -10.68 0.29 15.15
N ASN A 41 -9.51 0.76 15.56
CA ASN A 41 -8.99 2.09 15.26
C ASN A 41 -7.71 2.10 14.42
N THR A 42 -7.44 1.07 13.62
CA THR A 42 -6.19 0.97 12.85
C THR A 42 -6.40 0.98 11.33
N SER A 43 -7.56 1.45 10.86
CA SER A 43 -7.85 1.48 9.42
C SER A 43 -7.12 2.62 8.70
N ILE A 44 -6.54 2.30 7.54
CA ILE A 44 -6.03 3.30 6.61
C ILE A 44 -7.12 4.28 6.15
N GLY A 45 -8.38 3.85 6.08
CA GLY A 45 -9.52 4.70 5.74
C GLY A 45 -9.73 5.83 6.74
N GLN A 46 -9.49 5.58 8.03
CA GLN A 46 -9.55 6.62 9.07
C GLN A 46 -8.43 7.64 8.89
N VAL A 47 -7.21 7.18 8.59
CA VAL A 47 -6.07 8.08 8.31
C VAL A 47 -6.37 8.95 7.10
N LEU A 48 -6.85 8.37 6.00
CA LEU A 48 -7.16 9.09 4.76
C LEU A 48 -8.38 10.02 4.87
N SER A 49 -9.20 9.87 5.90
CA SER A 49 -10.35 10.76 6.19
C SER A 49 -10.01 11.88 7.16
N SER A 50 -8.80 11.91 7.68
CA SER A 50 -8.35 12.94 8.62
C SER A 50 -8.06 14.26 7.89
N VAL A 51 -8.16 15.37 8.62
CA VAL A 51 -7.90 16.72 8.07
C VAL A 51 -6.41 16.90 7.72
N GLU A 52 -5.54 16.33 8.55
CA GLU A 52 -4.09 16.39 8.40
C GLU A 52 -3.51 15.00 8.67
N ILE A 53 -2.55 14.58 7.85
CA ILE A 53 -1.87 13.30 7.98
C ILE A 53 -0.41 13.55 8.32
N ASP A 54 -0.08 13.35 9.59
CA ASP A 54 1.27 13.46 10.12
C ASP A 54 1.86 12.10 10.52
N THR A 55 3.11 12.09 10.94
CA THR A 55 3.83 10.89 11.39
C THR A 55 3.20 10.26 12.63
N SER A 56 2.64 11.06 13.53
CA SER A 56 2.01 10.59 14.77
C SER A 56 0.73 9.82 14.47
N LEU A 57 -0.12 10.38 13.58
CA LEU A 57 -1.34 9.72 13.14
C LEU A 57 -1.03 8.40 12.43
N VAL A 58 -0.06 8.40 11.51
CA VAL A 58 0.35 7.17 10.81
C VAL A 58 0.88 6.14 11.80
N ALA A 59 1.77 6.52 12.70
CA ALA A 59 2.35 5.62 13.70
C ALA A 59 1.28 4.97 14.59
N SER A 60 0.24 5.72 14.98
CA SER A 60 -0.86 5.20 15.81
C SER A 60 -1.76 4.19 15.09
N HIS A 61 -1.73 4.15 13.75
CA HIS A 61 -2.50 3.22 12.92
C HIS A 61 -1.67 2.06 12.34
N VAL A 62 -0.38 1.98 12.69
CA VAL A 62 0.49 0.86 12.30
C VAL A 62 0.39 -0.27 13.32
N THR A 63 0.06 -1.47 12.86
CA THR A 63 0.13 -2.69 13.67
C THR A 63 1.48 -3.37 13.46
N VAL A 64 2.31 -3.41 14.50
CA VAL A 64 3.61 -4.11 14.46
C VAL A 64 3.39 -5.61 14.62
N LEU A 65 4.04 -6.41 13.78
CA LEU A 65 3.91 -7.86 13.79
C LEU A 65 4.62 -8.47 15.00
N LYS A 66 3.91 -9.27 15.81
CA LYS A 66 4.44 -9.89 17.04
C LYS A 66 5.74 -10.68 16.80
N ASN A 67 5.82 -11.43 15.70
CA ASN A 67 6.97 -12.27 15.36
C ASN A 67 8.01 -11.56 14.47
N TYR A 68 7.73 -10.33 14.02
CA TYR A 68 8.60 -9.53 13.13
C TYR A 68 8.59 -8.08 13.60
N PRO A 69 9.29 -7.73 14.68
CA PRO A 69 9.20 -6.43 15.35
C PRO A 69 9.65 -5.23 14.51
N PHE A 70 10.28 -5.49 13.36
CA PHE A 70 10.70 -4.47 12.40
C PHE A 70 9.72 -4.30 11.24
N ILE A 71 8.59 -5.03 11.24
CA ILE A 71 7.56 -4.95 10.20
C ILE A 71 6.27 -4.46 10.81
N GLY A 72 5.81 -3.31 10.34
CA GLY A 72 4.47 -2.78 10.60
C GLY A 72 3.55 -3.02 9.42
N MET A 73 2.25 -3.07 9.68
CA MET A 73 1.22 -3.21 8.66
C MET A 73 0.11 -2.19 8.88
N MET A 74 -0.41 -1.67 7.78
CA MET A 74 -1.61 -0.85 7.71
C MET A 74 -2.50 -1.37 6.59
N GLY A 75 -3.81 -1.19 6.71
CA GLY A 75 -4.77 -1.56 5.68
C GLY A 75 -6.19 -1.25 6.11
N TYR A 76 -7.14 -1.56 5.27
CA TYR A 76 -8.55 -1.44 5.62
C TYR A 76 -8.96 -2.55 6.61
N ALA A 77 -9.85 -2.20 7.53
CA ALA A 77 -10.34 -3.11 8.57
C ALA A 77 -11.41 -4.07 8.03
N ALA A 78 -11.76 -5.09 8.83
CA ALA A 78 -12.81 -6.04 8.50
C ALA A 78 -14.17 -5.33 8.34
N GLY A 79 -14.88 -5.64 7.27
CA GLY A 79 -16.19 -5.06 6.96
C GLY A 79 -16.16 -3.68 6.32
N GLU A 80 -15.00 -3.06 6.17
CA GLU A 80 -14.86 -1.82 5.41
C GLU A 80 -14.96 -2.08 3.91
N ASN A 81 -15.50 -1.11 3.19
CA ASN A 81 -15.75 -1.16 1.75
C ASN A 81 -15.69 0.26 1.17
N PRO A 82 -15.76 0.44 -0.17
CA PRO A 82 -15.67 1.76 -0.80
C PRO A 82 -16.67 2.82 -0.32
N LEU A 83 -17.75 2.42 0.35
CA LEU A 83 -18.75 3.35 0.90
C LEU A 83 -18.52 3.67 2.39
N SER A 84 -17.54 3.05 3.04
CA SER A 84 -17.26 3.25 4.46
C SER A 84 -16.65 4.61 4.78
N TYR A 85 -16.03 5.25 3.80
CA TYR A 85 -15.31 6.50 3.96
C TYR A 85 -15.64 7.49 2.85
N PRO A 86 -15.42 8.81 3.07
CA PRO A 86 -15.48 9.81 2.00
C PRO A 86 -14.50 9.48 0.86
N GLU A 87 -14.75 10.07 -0.30
CA GLU A 87 -13.85 9.95 -1.44
C GLU A 87 -12.42 10.41 -1.08
N VAL A 88 -11.47 9.51 -1.27
CA VAL A 88 -10.06 9.75 -0.95
C VAL A 88 -9.45 10.68 -1.98
N LYS A 89 -8.80 11.77 -1.53
CA LYS A 89 -8.09 12.69 -2.42
C LYS A 89 -6.66 12.21 -2.67
N TYR A 90 -6.20 12.43 -3.88
CA TYR A 90 -4.83 12.11 -4.32
C TYR A 90 -3.75 12.67 -3.38
N THR A 91 -3.89 13.92 -2.97
CA THR A 91 -2.97 14.60 -2.07
C THR A 91 -2.88 13.94 -0.69
N MET A 92 -3.97 13.35 -0.19
CA MET A 92 -3.97 12.66 1.09
C MET A 92 -3.20 11.34 1.02
N VAL A 93 -3.26 10.64 -0.11
CA VAL A 93 -2.44 9.44 -0.33
C VAL A 93 -0.95 9.81 -0.34
N LEU A 94 -0.56 10.89 -1.01
CA LEU A 94 0.82 11.37 -1.00
C LEU A 94 1.28 11.77 0.42
N GLN A 95 0.42 12.45 1.20
CA GLN A 95 0.73 12.80 2.59
C GLN A 95 0.95 11.54 3.45
N LEU A 96 0.09 10.52 3.30
CA LEU A 96 0.25 9.24 3.99
C LEU A 96 1.59 8.59 3.65
N ILE A 97 1.93 8.50 2.36
CA ILE A 97 3.19 7.89 1.89
C ILE A 97 4.39 8.65 2.47
N HIS A 98 4.39 9.98 2.38
CA HIS A 98 5.46 10.82 2.93
C HIS A 98 5.57 10.73 4.46
N ALA A 99 4.44 10.67 5.17
CA ALA A 99 4.46 10.50 6.63
C ALA A 99 5.00 9.13 7.03
N ALA A 100 4.60 8.06 6.33
CA ALA A 100 5.12 6.71 6.55
C ALA A 100 6.63 6.61 6.27
N ALA A 101 7.10 7.23 5.19
CA ALA A 101 8.52 7.23 4.81
C ALA A 101 9.44 7.92 5.84
N LYS A 102 8.90 8.82 6.66
CA LYS A 102 9.65 9.43 7.79
C LYS A 102 9.79 8.51 9.01
N LEU A 103 9.00 7.44 9.10
CA LEU A 103 8.97 6.54 10.26
C LEU A 103 9.86 5.31 10.10
N VAL A 104 10.13 4.90 8.86
CA VAL A 104 10.77 3.63 8.53
C VAL A 104 11.73 3.76 7.36
N ASP A 105 12.58 2.73 7.16
CA ASP A 105 13.52 2.68 6.04
C ASP A 105 12.84 2.29 4.73
N PHE A 106 11.73 1.51 4.80
CA PHE A 106 11.02 1.02 3.63
C PHE A 106 9.50 1.16 3.81
N VAL A 107 8.84 1.76 2.82
CA VAL A 107 7.38 1.72 2.70
C VAL A 107 7.02 0.84 1.50
N ILE A 108 6.28 -0.22 1.73
CA ILE A 108 5.83 -1.16 0.71
C ILE A 108 4.34 -0.90 0.49
N LEU A 109 4.00 -0.40 -0.69
CA LEU A 109 2.62 -0.10 -1.07
C LEU A 109 2.06 -1.28 -1.85
N ASP A 110 1.19 -2.06 -1.21
CA ASP A 110 0.50 -3.20 -1.84
C ASP A 110 -0.82 -2.71 -2.42
N CYS A 111 -0.78 -2.35 -3.69
CA CYS A 111 -1.87 -1.70 -4.40
C CYS A 111 -2.72 -2.69 -5.20
N SER A 112 -3.99 -2.34 -5.40
CA SER A 112 -4.84 -3.02 -6.37
C SER A 112 -4.34 -2.78 -7.81
N THR A 113 -4.79 -3.61 -8.75
CA THR A 113 -4.47 -3.43 -10.17
C THR A 113 -5.24 -2.27 -10.83
N SER A 114 -6.17 -1.64 -10.11
CA SER A 114 -7.03 -0.59 -10.66
C SER A 114 -6.33 0.76 -10.67
N MET A 115 -6.19 1.34 -11.85
CA MET A 115 -5.73 2.73 -12.04
C MET A 115 -6.85 3.76 -11.82
N THR A 116 -8.10 3.33 -11.64
CA THR A 116 -9.24 4.23 -11.41
C THR A 116 -9.37 4.63 -9.94
N ASN A 117 -8.73 3.90 -9.03
CA ASN A 117 -8.64 4.34 -7.66
C ASN A 117 -7.41 5.26 -7.49
N VAL A 118 -7.56 6.31 -6.70
CA VAL A 118 -6.52 7.34 -6.55
C VAL A 118 -5.25 6.83 -5.86
N PHE A 119 -5.32 5.72 -5.13
CA PHE A 119 -4.19 5.18 -4.38
C PHE A 119 -3.12 4.60 -5.30
N THR A 120 -3.51 3.80 -6.28
CA THR A 120 -2.56 3.14 -7.18
C THR A 120 -1.72 4.14 -7.99
N PRO A 121 -2.28 5.13 -8.70
CA PRO A 121 -1.47 6.11 -9.41
C PRO A 121 -0.61 6.98 -8.49
N ALA A 122 -1.10 7.35 -7.30
CA ALA A 122 -0.30 8.11 -6.33
C ALA A 122 0.89 7.29 -5.79
N ALA A 123 0.68 6.00 -5.56
CA ALA A 123 1.73 5.08 -5.13
C ALA A 123 2.81 4.87 -6.21
N ILE A 124 2.41 4.76 -7.49
CA ILE A 124 3.34 4.63 -8.61
C ILE A 124 4.18 5.91 -8.76
N GLU A 125 3.56 7.09 -8.66
CA GLU A 125 4.24 8.37 -8.75
C GLU A 125 5.24 8.58 -7.61
N ALA A 126 4.83 8.28 -6.37
CA ALA A 126 5.66 8.51 -5.18
C ALA A 126 6.72 7.43 -4.95
N GLY A 127 6.58 6.24 -5.53
CA GLY A 127 7.47 5.11 -5.28
C GLY A 127 8.83 5.26 -5.95
N ASP A 128 9.92 4.97 -5.23
CA ASP A 128 11.27 4.91 -5.81
C ASP A 128 11.44 3.71 -6.73
N VAL A 129 10.74 2.61 -6.43
CA VAL A 129 10.76 1.37 -7.21
C VAL A 129 9.33 0.86 -7.40
N VAL A 130 8.95 0.60 -8.64
CA VAL A 130 7.66 0.00 -8.98
C VAL A 130 7.87 -1.43 -9.45
N ILE A 131 7.24 -2.38 -8.74
CA ILE A 131 7.29 -3.82 -9.06
C ILE A 131 5.92 -4.27 -9.54
N ARG A 132 5.85 -4.74 -10.77
CA ARG A 132 4.63 -5.34 -11.35
C ARG A 132 4.73 -6.85 -11.33
N ILE A 133 3.74 -7.49 -10.72
CA ILE A 133 3.64 -8.93 -10.64
C ILE A 133 2.52 -9.38 -11.57
N LEU A 134 2.87 -10.20 -12.55
CA LEU A 134 1.94 -10.68 -13.56
C LEU A 134 1.91 -12.22 -13.58
N THR A 135 0.78 -12.78 -13.97
CA THR A 135 0.73 -14.20 -14.33
C THR A 135 1.38 -14.41 -15.70
N PRO A 136 2.19 -15.48 -15.89
CA PRO A 136 2.86 -15.74 -17.18
C PRO A 136 1.90 -16.39 -18.17
N ASP A 137 0.80 -15.72 -18.48
CA ASP A 137 -0.25 -16.18 -19.37
C ASP A 137 -0.78 -15.05 -20.28
N LEU A 138 -1.70 -15.39 -21.20
CA LEU A 138 -2.31 -14.42 -22.11
C LEU A 138 -3.08 -13.31 -21.36
N LYS A 139 -3.63 -13.61 -20.17
CA LYS A 139 -4.33 -12.63 -19.35
C LYS A 139 -3.36 -11.58 -18.80
N GLY A 140 -2.22 -12.01 -18.28
CA GLY A 140 -1.17 -11.11 -17.81
C GLY A 140 -0.63 -10.23 -18.93
N ILE A 141 -0.38 -10.80 -20.12
CA ILE A 141 0.08 -10.05 -21.30
C ILE A 141 -0.98 -9.01 -21.74
N ASN A 142 -2.26 -9.42 -21.81
CA ASN A 142 -3.34 -8.50 -22.18
C ASN A 142 -3.54 -7.39 -21.16
N TYR A 143 -3.44 -7.71 -19.86
CA TYR A 143 -3.46 -6.69 -18.80
C TYR A 143 -2.35 -5.65 -19.02
N LEU A 144 -1.14 -6.10 -19.25
CA LEU A 144 0.01 -5.21 -19.47
C LEU A 144 -0.23 -4.29 -20.67
N LYS A 145 -0.65 -4.83 -21.81
CA LYS A 145 -0.95 -4.07 -23.02
C LYS A 145 -2.07 -3.04 -22.79
N ALA A 146 -3.13 -3.41 -22.08
CA ALA A 146 -4.26 -2.54 -21.82
C ALA A 146 -3.92 -1.39 -20.85
N HIS A 147 -2.98 -1.62 -19.92
CA HIS A 147 -2.61 -0.62 -18.90
C HIS A 147 -1.41 0.24 -19.30
N GLN A 148 -0.61 -0.19 -20.26
CA GLN A 148 0.53 0.58 -20.75
C GLN A 148 0.16 2.01 -21.17
N PRO A 149 -0.93 2.27 -21.93
CA PRO A 149 -1.31 3.63 -22.29
C PRO A 149 -1.64 4.55 -21.11
N LEU A 150 -2.08 3.99 -19.97
CA LEU A 150 -2.38 4.74 -18.76
C LEU A 150 -1.12 5.20 -18.02
N LEU A 151 0.04 4.62 -18.34
CA LEU A 151 1.32 4.86 -17.70
C LEU A 151 2.28 5.65 -18.59
N VAL A 152 1.79 6.26 -19.69
CA VAL A 152 2.61 7.06 -20.63
C VAL A 152 3.06 8.39 -20.03
N ASP A 153 2.31 8.92 -19.06
CA ASP A 153 2.67 10.14 -18.34
C ASP A 153 4.05 9.95 -17.66
N GLU A 154 4.96 10.90 -17.89
CA GLU A 154 6.35 10.85 -17.39
C GLU A 154 6.45 10.69 -15.87
N ARG A 155 5.48 11.20 -15.10
CA ARG A 155 5.43 11.04 -13.64
C ARG A 155 5.40 9.58 -13.20
N PHE A 156 4.93 8.66 -14.03
CA PHE A 156 4.87 7.24 -13.69
C PHE A 156 6.15 6.47 -14.02
N ARG A 157 7.11 7.06 -14.72
CA ARG A 157 8.41 6.46 -15.01
C ARG A 157 8.31 4.99 -15.49
N PHE A 158 7.39 4.74 -16.43
CA PHE A 158 7.03 3.38 -16.86
C PHE A 158 8.23 2.52 -17.29
N SER A 159 9.24 3.13 -17.93
CA SER A 159 10.45 2.46 -18.38
C SER A 159 11.33 1.93 -17.25
N GLU A 160 11.17 2.44 -16.03
CA GLU A 160 11.93 2.05 -14.85
C GLU A 160 11.25 0.94 -14.03
N HIS A 161 10.02 0.55 -14.40
CA HIS A 161 9.28 -0.47 -13.67
C HIS A 161 9.89 -1.85 -13.85
N MET A 162 10.03 -2.59 -12.76
CA MET A 162 10.39 -4.00 -12.79
C MET A 162 9.12 -4.85 -13.02
N THR A 163 9.21 -5.85 -13.89
CA THR A 163 8.10 -6.78 -14.16
C THR A 163 8.55 -8.20 -13.90
N PHE A 164 7.77 -8.94 -13.09
CA PHE A 164 8.04 -10.32 -12.70
C PHE A 164 6.82 -11.21 -12.95
#